data_beae75c79b1f9ae16f6b5f8b348ae1fc
#
_entry.id   beae75c79b1f9ae16f6b5f8b348ae1fc
#
_cell.length_a   1.000
_cell.length_b   1.000
_cell.length_c   1.000
_cell.angle_alpha   90.00
_cell.angle_beta   90.00
_cell.angle_gamma   90.00
#
_symmetry.space_group_name_H-M   'P 1'
#
loop_
_entity.id
_entity.type
_entity.pdbx_description
1 polymer ?
#
loop_
_entity_poly.entity_id
_entity_poly.type
_entity_poly.pdbx_seq_one_letter_code
_entity_poly.pdbx_strand_id
1 'polypeptide(L)'
;LKIEELIEDKGYIKVIIENEDDLWIISLIIEENDLVRMKTLRDVSIEGSAKKRLPMTLTIRVKHMEFQPFSGRLRIRGVIEEGPEEYGLKGSFHTFSVDIGSRLEILKKDGFIDRRIIDRFLELTNRGRRAILVALDYDSYCISLLQGQGLRILSESNFPTISKRDIDSYNDFEKKLRDLAKELIEYVKLYDPVAVVIGSPGDLSKKLSDMLDLGGVKVYRDKVSIGGCEGVQELIRRDVVRKILERYSEIRGEEILEEYMYILARDPERVLSGLDNLYKLVILMPNAIEKLVLIDSFMRADKETRDKITKIILNTLTGRGELVIVSDESFLGDKLRRLGGVIAILRYRVDLSSLVLK
;
A
#
# COMPACT_ATOMS: atom_id res chain seq x y z
N LEU A 1 -5.93 -6.73 0.36
CA LEU A 1 -6.34 -7.56 -0.78
C LEU A 1 -7.09 -8.77 -0.29
N LYS A 2 -8.36 -8.89 -0.61
CA LYS A 2 -9.15 -10.07 -0.29
C LYS A 2 -9.13 -11.04 -1.47
N ILE A 3 -8.54 -12.21 -1.26
CA ILE A 3 -8.56 -13.29 -2.24
C ILE A 3 -9.88 -14.04 -2.06
N GLU A 4 -10.73 -14.07 -3.10
CA GLU A 4 -11.97 -14.85 -3.11
C GLU A 4 -11.72 -16.28 -3.62
N GLU A 5 -10.81 -16.44 -4.57
CA GLU A 5 -10.45 -17.71 -5.17
C GLU A 5 -9.02 -17.67 -5.72
N LEU A 6 -8.28 -18.77 -5.58
CA LEU A 6 -6.94 -18.96 -6.13
C LEU A 6 -6.77 -20.41 -6.61
N ILE A 7 -6.41 -20.58 -7.87
CA ILE A 7 -6.13 -21.87 -8.48
C ILE A 7 -4.74 -21.81 -9.12
N GLU A 8 -3.73 -22.29 -8.37
CA GLU A 8 -2.31 -22.15 -8.74
C GLU A 8 -2.00 -22.75 -10.12
N ASP A 9 -2.41 -24.00 -10.35
CA ASP A 9 -2.12 -24.76 -11.58
C ASP A 9 -2.88 -24.28 -12.82
N LYS A 10 -3.81 -23.33 -12.64
CA LYS A 10 -4.51 -22.66 -13.73
C LYS A 10 -4.09 -21.22 -13.91
N GLY A 11 -3.23 -20.73 -13.02
CA GLY A 11 -2.83 -19.33 -13.00
C GLY A 11 -3.99 -18.37 -12.73
N TYR A 12 -5.07 -18.84 -12.07
CA TYR A 12 -6.28 -18.06 -11.86
C TYR A 12 -6.33 -17.51 -10.45
N ILE A 13 -6.64 -16.22 -10.33
CA ILE A 13 -6.92 -15.55 -9.06
C ILE A 13 -8.08 -14.58 -9.19
N LYS A 14 -8.98 -14.62 -8.20
CA LYS A 14 -10.08 -13.69 -8.05
C LYS A 14 -9.92 -12.89 -6.76
N VAL A 15 -9.96 -11.56 -6.89
CA VAL A 15 -9.64 -10.64 -5.80
C VAL A 15 -10.63 -9.50 -5.68
N ILE A 16 -10.72 -8.96 -4.45
CA ILE A 16 -11.36 -7.66 -4.16
C ILE A 16 -10.28 -6.72 -3.67
N ILE A 17 -10.26 -5.51 -4.21
CA ILE A 17 -9.39 -4.42 -3.78
C ILE A 17 -10.00 -3.78 -2.53
N GLU A 18 -9.29 -3.82 -1.41
CA GLU A 18 -9.77 -3.28 -0.13
C GLU A 18 -9.10 -1.96 0.25
N ASN A 19 -7.90 -1.70 -0.29
CA ASN A 19 -7.12 -0.50 0.00
C ASN A 19 -6.15 -0.14 -1.16
N GLU A 20 -5.44 0.98 -1.03
CA GLU A 20 -4.49 1.46 -2.06
C GLU A 20 -3.28 0.54 -2.26
N ASP A 21 -2.80 -0.11 -1.19
CA ASP A 21 -1.66 -1.03 -1.28
C ASP A 21 -2.01 -2.26 -2.12
N ASP A 22 -3.30 -2.66 -2.16
CA ASP A 22 -3.77 -3.75 -3.00
C ASP A 22 -3.64 -3.42 -4.49
N LEU A 23 -3.85 -2.15 -4.86
CA LEU A 23 -3.63 -1.69 -6.24
C LEU A 23 -2.18 -1.86 -6.65
N TRP A 24 -1.26 -1.55 -5.73
CA TRP A 24 0.16 -1.78 -5.95
C TRP A 24 0.48 -3.27 -6.09
N ILE A 25 -0.02 -4.13 -5.18
CA ILE A 25 0.15 -5.59 -5.27
C ILE A 25 -0.34 -6.11 -6.62
N ILE A 26 -1.54 -5.73 -7.02
CA ILE A 26 -2.12 -6.14 -8.30
C ILE A 26 -1.28 -5.66 -9.48
N SER A 27 -0.69 -4.46 -9.38
CA SER A 27 0.22 -3.96 -10.42
C SER A 27 1.52 -4.77 -10.56
N LEU A 28 1.93 -5.48 -9.51
CA LEU A 28 3.09 -6.39 -9.53
C LEU A 28 2.72 -7.82 -9.97
N ILE A 29 1.46 -8.25 -9.74
CA ILE A 29 0.97 -9.59 -10.10
C ILE A 29 0.61 -9.66 -11.58
N ILE A 30 -0.04 -8.62 -12.12
CA ILE A 30 -0.48 -8.60 -13.52
C ILE A 30 0.70 -8.33 -14.45
N GLU A 31 0.80 -9.14 -15.49
CA GLU A 31 1.80 -8.99 -16.56
C GLU A 31 1.14 -8.72 -17.92
N GLU A 32 1.93 -8.31 -18.89
CA GLU A 32 1.46 -8.18 -20.26
C GLU A 32 1.04 -9.54 -20.82
N ASN A 33 -0.09 -9.54 -21.53
CA ASN A 33 -0.79 -10.68 -22.10
C ASN A 33 -1.56 -11.55 -21.09
N ASP A 34 -1.57 -11.23 -19.80
CA ASP A 34 -2.55 -11.81 -18.87
C ASP A 34 -3.97 -11.42 -19.30
N LEU A 35 -4.95 -12.24 -18.94
CA LEU A 35 -6.36 -11.88 -19.10
C LEU A 35 -6.89 -11.33 -17.79
N VAL A 36 -7.55 -10.17 -17.89
CA VAL A 36 -8.21 -9.55 -16.73
C VAL A 36 -9.69 -9.36 -17.06
N ARG A 37 -10.54 -9.84 -16.16
CA ARG A 37 -12.00 -9.69 -16.25
C ARG A 37 -12.51 -8.83 -15.12
N MET A 38 -13.33 -7.84 -15.49
CA MET A 38 -13.90 -6.89 -14.54
C MET A 38 -15.22 -6.32 -15.06
N LYS A 39 -16.12 -5.96 -14.14
CA LYS A 39 -17.31 -5.16 -14.44
C LYS A 39 -16.91 -3.70 -14.62
N THR A 40 -17.28 -3.10 -15.74
CA THR A 40 -16.90 -1.75 -16.15
C THR A 40 -18.05 -1.01 -16.84
N LEU A 41 -17.86 0.29 -17.06
CA LEU A 41 -18.74 1.12 -17.87
C LEU A 41 -18.10 1.35 -19.25
N ARG A 42 -18.86 1.12 -20.31
CA ARG A 42 -18.40 1.31 -21.69
C ARG A 42 -19.39 2.11 -22.49
N ASP A 43 -18.88 3.06 -23.29
CA ASP A 43 -19.67 3.78 -24.27
C ASP A 43 -19.89 2.87 -25.49
N VAL A 44 -21.14 2.58 -25.81
CA VAL A 44 -21.55 1.79 -26.98
C VAL A 44 -22.45 2.63 -27.88
N SER A 45 -22.28 2.45 -29.19
CA SER A 45 -23.17 3.03 -30.18
C SER A 45 -24.30 2.03 -30.43
N ILE A 46 -25.54 2.46 -30.19
CA ILE A 46 -26.73 1.70 -30.54
C ILE A 46 -27.24 2.31 -31.86
N GLU A 47 -27.55 1.49 -32.86
CA GLU A 47 -28.03 1.95 -34.16
C GLU A 47 -29.13 3.00 -33.97
N GLY A 48 -28.92 4.19 -34.56
CA GLY A 48 -29.86 5.30 -34.52
C GLY A 48 -29.91 6.13 -33.24
N SER A 49 -29.03 5.90 -32.28
CA SER A 49 -29.03 6.63 -31.01
C SER A 49 -27.65 7.21 -30.64
N ALA A 50 -27.66 8.24 -29.80
CA ALA A 50 -26.42 8.79 -29.23
C ALA A 50 -25.68 7.71 -28.42
N LYS A 51 -24.33 7.81 -28.33
CA LYS A 51 -23.49 6.93 -27.49
C LYS A 51 -24.05 6.85 -26.09
N LYS A 52 -24.28 5.63 -25.61
CA LYS A 52 -24.78 5.37 -24.26
C LYS A 52 -23.74 4.61 -23.45
N ARG A 53 -23.51 5.05 -22.23
CA ARG A 53 -22.59 4.41 -21.31
C ARG A 53 -23.28 3.30 -20.53
N LEU A 54 -22.92 2.04 -20.79
CA LEU A 54 -23.58 0.86 -20.21
C LEU A 54 -22.63 0.08 -19.31
N PRO A 55 -23.16 -0.46 -18.19
CA PRO A 55 -22.40 -1.38 -17.35
C PRO A 55 -22.31 -2.74 -18.04
N MET A 56 -21.11 -3.31 -18.10
CA MET A 56 -20.88 -4.62 -18.69
C MET A 56 -19.66 -5.29 -18.09
N THR A 57 -19.56 -6.61 -18.20
CA THR A 57 -18.37 -7.36 -17.82
C THR A 57 -17.56 -7.60 -19.08
N LEU A 58 -16.28 -7.24 -19.04
CA LEU A 58 -15.34 -7.42 -20.14
C LEU A 58 -14.15 -8.23 -19.65
N THR A 59 -13.60 -9.06 -20.55
CA THR A 59 -12.28 -9.66 -20.39
C THR A 59 -11.34 -8.99 -21.38
N ILE A 60 -10.24 -8.44 -20.88
CA ILE A 60 -9.21 -7.82 -21.73
C ILE A 60 -7.90 -8.60 -21.64
N ARG A 61 -7.18 -8.68 -22.76
CA ARG A 61 -5.77 -9.08 -22.79
C ARG A 61 -4.92 -7.85 -22.52
N VAL A 62 -4.21 -7.85 -21.41
CA VAL A 62 -3.41 -6.73 -20.93
C VAL A 62 -2.32 -6.36 -21.94
N LYS A 63 -2.21 -5.07 -22.26
CA LYS A 63 -1.13 -4.50 -23.10
C LYS A 63 -0.30 -3.46 -22.37
N HIS A 64 -0.94 -2.72 -21.48
CA HIS A 64 -0.26 -1.70 -20.71
C HIS A 64 -0.96 -1.51 -19.38
N MET A 65 -0.18 -1.19 -18.36
CA MET A 65 -0.66 -0.93 -17.01
C MET A 65 0.00 0.32 -16.48
N GLU A 66 -0.77 1.19 -15.85
CA GLU A 66 -0.30 2.43 -15.24
C GLU A 66 -0.76 2.45 -13.79
N PHE A 67 0.21 2.36 -12.88
CA PHE A 67 0.00 2.53 -11.45
C PHE A 67 0.64 3.85 -11.02
N GLN A 68 -0.10 4.66 -10.27
CA GLN A 68 0.41 5.87 -9.65
C GLN A 68 0.46 5.65 -8.13
N PRO A 69 1.65 5.46 -7.56
CA PRO A 69 1.82 5.41 -6.11
C PRO A 69 1.20 6.64 -5.44
N PHE A 70 0.60 6.43 -4.27
CA PHE A 70 -0.04 7.48 -3.46
C PHE A 70 -1.24 8.22 -4.10
N SER A 71 -1.70 7.79 -5.28
CA SER A 71 -2.86 8.39 -5.95
C SER A 71 -4.12 7.53 -5.91
N GLY A 72 -4.00 6.30 -5.38
CA GLY A 72 -5.12 5.34 -5.30
C GLY A 72 -5.67 4.92 -6.67
N ARG A 73 -4.86 4.97 -7.76
CA ARG A 73 -5.32 4.68 -9.12
C ARG A 73 -4.45 3.63 -9.80
N LEU A 74 -5.11 2.61 -10.32
CA LEU A 74 -4.53 1.62 -11.23
C LEU A 74 -5.36 1.58 -12.51
N ARG A 75 -4.70 1.78 -13.65
CA ARG A 75 -5.30 1.67 -14.98
C ARG A 75 -4.72 0.47 -15.71
N ILE A 76 -5.59 -0.42 -16.21
CA ILE A 76 -5.21 -1.60 -16.97
C ILE A 76 -5.79 -1.46 -18.37
N ARG A 77 -4.94 -1.23 -19.36
CA ARG A 77 -5.32 -1.10 -20.76
C ARG A 77 -5.04 -2.39 -21.52
N GLY A 78 -6.00 -2.83 -22.32
CA GLY A 78 -5.84 -4.02 -23.12
C GLY A 78 -6.82 -4.10 -24.28
N VAL A 79 -6.73 -5.22 -25.01
CA VAL A 79 -7.62 -5.59 -26.10
C VAL A 79 -8.75 -6.46 -25.55
N ILE A 80 -9.99 -6.16 -25.89
CA ILE A 80 -11.15 -6.94 -25.44
C ILE A 80 -11.12 -8.31 -26.15
N GLU A 81 -11.08 -9.36 -25.35
CA GLU A 81 -11.19 -10.77 -25.81
C GLU A 81 -12.62 -11.28 -25.68
N GLU A 82 -13.32 -10.88 -24.59
CA GLU A 82 -14.68 -11.31 -24.30
C GLU A 82 -15.52 -10.13 -23.79
N GLY A 83 -16.78 -10.12 -24.20
CA GLY A 83 -17.78 -9.15 -23.80
C GLY A 83 -19.12 -9.48 -24.42
N PRO A 84 -20.18 -8.68 -24.19
CA PRO A 84 -21.48 -8.90 -24.82
C PRO A 84 -21.36 -8.88 -26.34
N GLU A 85 -21.76 -9.98 -27.00
CA GLU A 85 -21.65 -10.17 -28.45
C GLU A 85 -22.44 -9.13 -29.24
N GLU A 86 -23.57 -8.68 -28.70
CA GLU A 86 -24.48 -7.70 -29.30
C GLU A 86 -23.82 -6.36 -29.65
N TYR A 87 -22.68 -6.01 -29.04
CA TYR A 87 -21.99 -4.75 -29.28
C TYR A 87 -20.74 -4.88 -30.14
N GLY A 88 -20.36 -6.09 -30.57
CA GLY A 88 -19.20 -6.29 -31.45
C GLY A 88 -17.88 -5.74 -30.91
N LEU A 89 -17.66 -5.78 -29.61
CA LEU A 89 -16.53 -5.11 -28.92
C LEU A 89 -15.19 -5.84 -29.03
N LYS A 90 -15.20 -7.13 -29.37
CA LYS A 90 -13.99 -7.97 -29.47
C LYS A 90 -12.95 -7.34 -30.39
N GLY A 91 -11.70 -7.32 -29.97
CA GLY A 91 -10.59 -6.72 -30.71
C GLY A 91 -10.41 -5.21 -30.50
N SER A 92 -11.38 -4.51 -29.89
CA SER A 92 -11.23 -3.09 -29.57
C SER A 92 -10.49 -2.88 -28.27
N PHE A 93 -9.85 -1.70 -28.10
CA PHE A 93 -9.18 -1.34 -26.85
C PHE A 93 -10.15 -0.92 -25.76
N HIS A 94 -9.85 -1.31 -24.52
CA HIS A 94 -10.50 -0.82 -23.32
C HIS A 94 -9.49 -0.57 -22.21
N THR A 95 -9.84 0.36 -21.30
CA THR A 95 -9.05 0.63 -20.10
C THR A 95 -9.93 0.44 -18.88
N PHE A 96 -9.56 -0.49 -18.01
CA PHE A 96 -10.15 -0.60 -16.69
C PHE A 96 -9.56 0.46 -15.77
N SER A 97 -10.42 1.19 -15.06
CA SER A 97 -10.05 1.96 -13.89
C SER A 97 -10.34 1.08 -12.67
N VAL A 98 -9.29 0.70 -11.98
CA VAL A 98 -9.38 -0.15 -10.79
C VAL A 98 -9.29 0.74 -9.56
N ASP A 99 -10.32 0.70 -8.74
CA ASP A 99 -10.46 1.48 -7.52
C ASP A 99 -10.71 0.54 -6.32
N ILE A 100 -10.68 1.09 -5.11
CA ILE A 100 -11.08 0.35 -3.91
C ILE A 100 -12.53 -0.16 -4.07
N GLY A 101 -12.77 -1.42 -3.74
CA GLY A 101 -14.04 -2.13 -3.96
C GLY A 101 -14.15 -2.85 -5.31
N SER A 102 -13.21 -2.63 -6.23
CA SER A 102 -13.19 -3.35 -7.50
C SER A 102 -12.95 -4.84 -7.29
N ARG A 103 -13.65 -5.66 -8.11
CA ARG A 103 -13.45 -7.11 -8.20
C ARG A 103 -12.80 -7.43 -9.52
N LEU A 104 -11.68 -8.17 -9.46
CA LEU A 104 -10.92 -8.60 -10.63
C LEU A 104 -10.80 -10.11 -10.64
N GLU A 105 -10.93 -10.69 -11.82
CA GLU A 105 -10.50 -12.05 -12.10
C GLU A 105 -9.30 -11.96 -13.05
N ILE A 106 -8.20 -12.61 -12.68
CA ILE A 106 -6.93 -12.55 -13.41
C ILE A 106 -6.57 -13.98 -13.79
N LEU A 107 -6.28 -14.19 -15.05
CA LEU A 107 -5.75 -15.45 -15.58
C LEU A 107 -4.37 -15.17 -16.16
N LYS A 108 -3.37 -15.78 -15.57
CA LYS A 108 -1.97 -15.65 -15.99
C LYS A 108 -1.74 -16.31 -17.34
N LYS A 109 -0.99 -15.64 -18.21
CA LYS A 109 -0.62 -16.13 -19.56
C LYS A 109 0.12 -17.47 -19.51
N ASP A 110 0.92 -17.68 -18.46
CA ASP A 110 1.75 -18.87 -18.28
C ASP A 110 1.00 -20.03 -17.59
N GLY A 111 -0.28 -19.81 -17.24
CA GLY A 111 -1.14 -20.83 -16.63
C GLY A 111 -0.72 -21.19 -15.19
N PHE A 112 0.10 -20.39 -14.53
CA PHE A 112 0.58 -20.64 -13.18
C PHE A 112 0.66 -19.36 -12.35
N ILE A 113 0.35 -19.45 -11.05
CA ILE A 113 0.51 -18.39 -10.08
C ILE A 113 1.01 -18.98 -8.76
N ASP A 114 2.14 -18.48 -8.24
CA ASP A 114 2.71 -18.94 -6.98
C ASP A 114 2.05 -18.24 -5.79
N ARG A 115 1.28 -19.00 -5.02
CA ARG A 115 0.61 -18.51 -3.81
C ARG A 115 1.61 -17.88 -2.82
N ARG A 116 2.82 -18.44 -2.69
CA ARG A 116 3.84 -17.94 -1.77
C ARG A 116 4.24 -16.51 -2.09
N ILE A 117 4.27 -16.13 -3.38
CA ILE A 117 4.57 -14.76 -3.80
C ILE A 117 3.44 -13.82 -3.35
N ILE A 118 2.18 -14.25 -3.54
CA ILE A 118 1.02 -13.46 -3.12
C ILE A 118 0.99 -13.29 -1.60
N ASP A 119 1.19 -14.36 -0.85
CA ASP A 119 1.23 -14.33 0.62
C ASP A 119 2.35 -13.39 1.12
N ARG A 120 3.50 -13.34 0.41
CA ARG A 120 4.58 -12.39 0.71
C ARG A 120 4.20 -10.95 0.46
N PHE A 121 3.54 -10.64 -0.63
CA PHE A 121 3.02 -9.30 -0.87
C PHE A 121 2.05 -8.86 0.24
N LEU A 122 1.16 -9.76 0.64
CA LEU A 122 0.22 -9.51 1.73
C LEU A 122 0.94 -9.29 3.08
N GLU A 123 2.00 -10.05 3.37
CA GLU A 123 2.80 -9.86 4.58
C GLU A 123 3.52 -8.50 4.60
N LEU A 124 3.97 -8.00 3.45
CA LEU A 124 4.70 -6.74 3.36
C LEU A 124 3.83 -5.52 3.59
N THR A 125 2.65 -5.51 3.01
CA THR A 125 1.67 -4.48 3.28
C THR A 125 1.25 -4.49 4.76
N ASN A 126 1.41 -5.64 5.45
CA ASN A 126 1.11 -5.79 6.87
C ASN A 126 2.22 -5.33 7.82
N ARG A 127 3.51 -5.40 7.43
CA ARG A 127 4.62 -5.17 8.36
C ARG A 127 5.15 -3.74 8.42
N GLY A 128 4.95 -2.95 7.38
CA GLY A 128 5.72 -1.70 7.22
C GLY A 128 4.98 -0.41 7.55
N ARG A 129 3.64 -0.40 7.67
CA ARG A 129 2.88 0.85 7.71
C ARG A 129 1.63 0.72 8.56
N ARG A 130 1.80 0.46 9.86
CA ARG A 130 0.67 0.45 10.79
C ARG A 130 0.54 1.81 11.44
N ALA A 131 -0.66 2.38 11.42
CA ALA A 131 -1.00 3.55 12.21
C ALA A 131 -2.27 3.26 13.00
N ILE A 132 -2.35 3.74 14.23
CA ILE A 132 -3.60 3.67 15.00
C ILE A 132 -4.32 5.01 14.79
N LEU A 133 -5.58 4.92 14.34
CA LEU A 133 -6.45 6.06 14.16
C LEU A 133 -7.52 6.04 15.25
N VAL A 134 -7.69 7.16 15.92
CA VAL A 134 -8.71 7.35 16.96
C VAL A 134 -9.56 8.54 16.58
N ALA A 135 -10.85 8.39 16.53
CA ALA A 135 -11.76 9.52 16.42
C ALA A 135 -12.74 9.50 17.60
N LEU A 136 -12.87 10.65 18.29
CA LEU A 136 -13.71 10.78 19.47
C LEU A 136 -14.40 12.13 19.53
N ASP A 137 -15.60 12.14 20.09
CA ASP A 137 -16.35 13.30 20.53
C ASP A 137 -16.93 13.07 21.94
N TYR A 138 -17.90 13.86 22.37
CA TYR A 138 -18.53 13.65 23.67
C TYR A 138 -19.53 12.51 23.73
N ASP A 139 -19.91 11.94 22.57
CA ASP A 139 -20.93 10.90 22.47
C ASP A 139 -20.29 9.52 22.22
N SER A 140 -19.23 9.46 21.42
CA SER A 140 -18.64 8.19 20.98
C SER A 140 -17.15 8.26 20.69
N TYR A 141 -16.52 7.08 20.64
CA TYR A 141 -15.16 6.94 20.12
C TYR A 141 -15.00 5.65 19.30
N CYS A 142 -14.03 5.66 18.42
CA CYS A 142 -13.59 4.48 17.67
C CYS A 142 -12.06 4.45 17.61
N ILE A 143 -11.46 3.31 17.93
CA ILE A 143 -10.04 3.01 17.73
C ILE A 143 -9.93 2.05 16.56
N SER A 144 -9.10 2.37 15.62
CA SER A 144 -8.89 1.54 14.44
C SER A 144 -7.41 1.40 14.11
N LEU A 145 -7.02 0.26 13.60
CA LEU A 145 -5.70 -0.03 13.07
C LEU A 145 -5.74 0.12 11.55
N LEU A 146 -4.99 1.08 11.04
CA LEU A 146 -4.69 1.19 9.62
C LEU A 146 -3.46 0.33 9.31
N GLN A 147 -3.60 -0.57 8.38
CA GLN A 147 -2.52 -1.46 7.92
C GLN A 147 -2.73 -1.74 6.43
N GLY A 148 -1.73 -2.34 5.77
CA GLY A 148 -1.76 -2.59 4.32
C GLY A 148 -2.97 -3.37 3.79
N GLN A 149 -3.72 -4.04 4.66
CA GLN A 149 -4.98 -4.72 4.30
C GLN A 149 -6.23 -3.86 4.52
N GLY A 150 -6.06 -2.57 4.83
CA GLY A 150 -7.15 -1.65 5.10
C GLY A 150 -7.30 -1.29 6.56
N LEU A 151 -8.49 -0.82 6.91
CA LEU A 151 -8.86 -0.38 8.25
C LEU A 151 -9.52 -1.52 9.02
N ARG A 152 -8.95 -1.85 10.18
CA ARG A 152 -9.56 -2.77 11.15
C ARG A 152 -10.02 -2.01 12.39
N ILE A 153 -11.29 -2.07 12.72
CA ILE A 153 -11.82 -1.54 13.97
C ILE A 153 -11.32 -2.42 15.11
N LEU A 154 -10.66 -1.81 16.09
CA LEU A 154 -10.16 -2.46 17.29
C LEU A 154 -11.15 -2.33 18.43
N SER A 155 -11.73 -1.13 18.59
CA SER A 155 -12.70 -0.82 19.64
C SER A 155 -13.62 0.30 19.18
N GLU A 156 -14.88 0.20 19.56
CA GLU A 156 -15.91 1.23 19.36
C GLU A 156 -16.83 1.25 20.57
N SER A 157 -17.11 2.42 21.10
CA SER A 157 -18.01 2.56 22.25
C SER A 157 -18.56 3.98 22.37
N ASN A 158 -19.64 4.11 23.12
CA ASN A 158 -20.21 5.40 23.47
C ASN A 158 -19.68 5.89 24.81
N PHE A 159 -19.57 7.21 24.96
CA PHE A 159 -19.35 7.84 26.24
C PHE A 159 -20.65 7.97 27.04
N PRO A 160 -20.58 8.02 28.39
CA PRO A 160 -21.73 8.39 29.21
C PRO A 160 -22.22 9.79 28.85
N THR A 161 -23.53 9.94 28.77
CA THR A 161 -24.15 11.25 28.48
C THR A 161 -23.85 12.26 29.58
N ILE A 162 -23.22 13.38 29.19
CA ILE A 162 -22.91 14.46 30.14
C ILE A 162 -24.14 15.33 30.39
N SER A 163 -24.56 15.42 31.64
CA SER A 163 -25.62 16.32 32.07
C SER A 163 -25.03 17.58 32.72
N LYS A 164 -25.44 18.76 32.27
CA LYS A 164 -25.00 20.05 32.87
C LYS A 164 -25.40 20.21 34.35
N ARG A 165 -26.30 19.37 34.84
CA ARG A 165 -26.83 19.44 36.22
C ARG A 165 -26.27 18.35 37.13
N ASP A 166 -25.46 17.45 36.60
CA ASP A 166 -24.97 16.28 37.32
C ASP A 166 -23.42 16.18 37.17
N ILE A 167 -22.72 16.47 38.27
CA ILE A 167 -21.27 16.43 38.35
C ILE A 167 -20.75 14.98 38.17
N ASP A 168 -21.54 13.99 38.62
CA ASP A 168 -21.15 12.59 38.52
C ASP A 168 -21.08 12.13 37.04
N SER A 169 -21.97 12.64 36.21
CA SER A 169 -21.93 12.34 34.76
C SER A 169 -20.60 12.81 34.08
N TYR A 170 -20.04 13.91 34.52
CA TYR A 170 -18.74 14.36 34.04
C TYR A 170 -17.60 13.48 34.58
N ASN A 171 -17.68 13.04 35.82
CA ASN A 171 -16.68 12.14 36.40
C ASN A 171 -16.69 10.79 35.70
N ASP A 172 -17.85 10.26 35.32
CA ASP A 172 -18.00 9.03 34.55
C ASP A 172 -17.40 9.16 33.14
N PHE A 173 -17.62 10.29 32.46
CA PHE A 173 -16.98 10.59 31.20
C PHE A 173 -15.44 10.63 31.33
N GLU A 174 -14.91 11.32 32.34
CA GLU A 174 -13.47 11.40 32.61
C GLU A 174 -12.86 10.03 32.91
N LYS A 175 -13.59 9.18 33.64
CA LYS A 175 -13.18 7.80 33.91
C LYS A 175 -13.11 7.01 32.62
N LYS A 176 -14.13 7.07 31.76
CA LYS A 176 -14.17 6.37 30.48
C LYS A 176 -13.07 6.87 29.53
N LEU A 177 -12.75 8.17 29.54
CA LEU A 177 -11.66 8.73 28.75
C LEU A 177 -10.29 8.19 29.21
N ARG A 178 -10.08 8.04 30.53
CA ARG A 178 -8.87 7.39 31.07
C ARG A 178 -8.79 5.91 30.70
N ASP A 179 -9.90 5.21 30.67
CA ASP A 179 -9.95 3.81 30.26
C ASP A 179 -9.65 3.66 28.77
N LEU A 180 -10.15 4.56 27.92
CA LEU A 180 -9.77 4.67 26.51
C LEU A 180 -8.25 4.90 26.34
N ALA A 181 -7.64 5.77 27.16
CA ALA A 181 -6.20 6.00 27.11
C ALA A 181 -5.40 4.73 27.43
N LYS A 182 -5.82 3.97 28.47
CA LYS A 182 -5.17 2.68 28.81
C LYS A 182 -5.30 1.67 27.67
N GLU A 183 -6.49 1.51 27.13
CA GLU A 183 -6.79 0.63 25.99
C GLU A 183 -5.91 0.97 24.78
N LEU A 184 -5.76 2.27 24.48
CA LEU A 184 -4.92 2.74 23.39
C LEU A 184 -3.42 2.41 23.63
N ILE A 185 -2.93 2.55 24.85
CA ILE A 185 -1.56 2.16 25.23
C ILE A 185 -1.33 0.65 25.02
N GLU A 186 -2.31 -0.18 25.36
CA GLU A 186 -2.24 -1.63 25.12
C GLU A 186 -2.19 -1.95 23.62
N TYR A 187 -3.01 -1.31 22.82
CA TYR A 187 -2.98 -1.49 21.37
C TYR A 187 -1.68 -1.01 20.74
N VAL A 188 -1.09 0.09 21.22
CA VAL A 188 0.21 0.56 20.74
C VAL A 188 1.29 -0.48 21.03
N LYS A 189 1.33 -1.07 22.23
CA LYS A 189 2.27 -2.14 22.57
C LYS A 189 2.07 -3.41 21.74
N LEU A 190 0.81 -3.74 21.43
CA LEU A 190 0.46 -4.97 20.70
C LEU A 190 0.78 -4.86 19.21
N TYR A 191 0.51 -3.69 18.60
CA TYR A 191 0.57 -3.53 17.14
C TYR A 191 1.83 -2.79 16.67
N ASP A 192 2.60 -2.17 17.55
CA ASP A 192 3.81 -1.41 17.24
C ASP A 192 3.60 -0.45 16.04
N PRO A 193 2.67 0.52 16.15
CA PRO A 193 2.36 1.41 15.05
C PRO A 193 3.44 2.49 14.88
N VAL A 194 3.64 2.96 13.64
CA VAL A 194 4.55 4.09 13.35
C VAL A 194 4.06 5.41 13.93
N ALA A 195 2.75 5.52 14.14
CA ALA A 195 2.11 6.71 14.71
C ALA A 195 0.71 6.40 15.25
N VAL A 196 0.25 7.29 16.13
CA VAL A 196 -1.15 7.41 16.54
C VAL A 196 -1.71 8.73 16.05
N VAL A 197 -2.86 8.72 15.40
CA VAL A 197 -3.56 9.92 14.93
C VAL A 197 -4.90 10.03 15.65
N ILE A 198 -5.10 11.15 16.36
CA ILE A 198 -6.31 11.39 17.16
C ILE A 198 -7.10 12.53 16.54
N GLY A 199 -8.31 12.24 16.08
CA GLY A 199 -9.26 13.22 15.55
C GLY A 199 -10.38 13.53 16.53
N SER A 200 -10.75 14.80 16.64
CA SER A 200 -11.96 15.24 17.37
C SER A 200 -12.50 16.55 16.81
N PRO A 201 -13.81 16.81 16.96
CA PRO A 201 -14.39 18.10 16.57
C PRO A 201 -13.87 19.27 17.43
N GLY A 202 -13.43 19.01 18.64
CA GLY A 202 -12.97 19.98 19.62
C GLY A 202 -11.64 19.59 20.27
N ASP A 203 -11.45 19.95 21.55
CA ASP A 203 -10.19 19.80 22.28
C ASP A 203 -9.97 18.39 22.89
N LEU A 204 -10.90 17.45 22.70
CA LEU A 204 -10.78 16.10 23.27
C LEU A 204 -9.55 15.35 22.74
N SER A 205 -9.13 15.60 21.49
CA SER A 205 -7.90 15.02 20.93
C SER A 205 -6.67 15.46 21.72
N LYS A 206 -6.62 16.72 22.16
CA LYS A 206 -5.55 17.23 23.03
C LYS A 206 -5.61 16.58 24.40
N LYS A 207 -6.81 16.54 25.01
CA LYS A 207 -7.01 15.97 26.34
C LYS A 207 -6.62 14.50 26.40
N LEU A 208 -7.02 13.70 25.39
CA LEU A 208 -6.60 12.30 25.28
C LEU A 208 -5.09 12.20 25.06
N SER A 209 -4.53 12.99 24.15
CA SER A 209 -3.08 13.00 23.85
C SER A 209 -2.23 13.29 25.10
N ASP A 210 -2.68 14.22 25.96
CA ASP A 210 -1.96 14.59 27.19
C ASP A 210 -1.97 13.46 28.25
N MET A 211 -2.83 12.46 28.11
CA MET A 211 -2.92 11.28 28.99
C MET A 211 -2.05 10.12 28.51
N LEU A 212 -1.45 10.19 27.32
CA LEU A 212 -0.75 9.08 26.68
C LEU A 212 0.76 9.17 26.90
N ASP A 213 1.33 8.06 27.40
CA ASP A 213 2.76 7.79 27.33
C ASP A 213 2.97 6.54 26.43
N LEU A 214 3.41 6.77 25.21
CA LEU A 214 3.50 5.75 24.16
C LEU A 214 4.93 5.31 23.87
N GLY A 215 5.89 5.57 24.78
CA GLY A 215 7.24 5.02 24.66
C GLY A 215 8.00 5.43 23.38
N GLY A 216 7.72 6.63 22.84
CA GLY A 216 8.40 7.16 21.66
C GLY A 216 7.55 7.14 20.38
N VAL A 217 6.39 6.46 20.35
CA VAL A 217 5.46 6.52 19.22
C VAL A 217 4.84 7.92 19.15
N LYS A 218 4.94 8.56 17.97
CA LYS A 218 4.47 9.94 17.79
C LYS A 218 2.94 9.98 17.75
N VAL A 219 2.38 10.98 18.47
CA VAL A 219 0.95 11.28 18.46
C VAL A 219 0.73 12.52 17.60
N TYR A 220 -0.16 12.39 16.61
CA TYR A 220 -0.64 13.47 15.77
C TYR A 220 -2.10 13.76 16.08
N ARG A 221 -2.50 15.03 15.96
CA ARG A 221 -3.87 15.46 16.19
C ARG A 221 -4.42 16.13 14.95
N ASP A 222 -5.65 15.84 14.63
CA ASP A 222 -6.38 16.50 13.53
C ASP A 222 -7.83 16.79 13.94
N LYS A 223 -8.49 17.67 13.20
CA LYS A 223 -9.91 17.95 13.40
C LYS A 223 -10.75 17.05 12.51
N VAL A 224 -11.78 16.46 13.07
CA VAL A 224 -12.83 15.74 12.35
C VAL A 224 -14.18 16.35 12.70
N SER A 225 -15.19 16.12 11.87
CA SER A 225 -16.52 16.68 12.05
C SER A 225 -17.31 15.96 13.12
N ILE A 226 -17.01 14.68 13.39
CA ILE A 226 -17.72 13.79 14.31
C ILE A 226 -16.75 12.78 14.92
N GLY A 227 -17.06 12.24 16.10
CA GLY A 227 -16.34 11.11 16.70
C GLY A 227 -16.74 9.76 16.10
N GLY A 228 -16.36 8.66 16.78
CA GLY A 228 -16.71 7.31 16.36
C GLY A 228 -16.08 6.85 15.04
N CYS A 229 -16.58 5.76 14.49
CA CYS A 229 -15.98 5.15 13.29
C CYS A 229 -16.19 5.98 12.02
N GLU A 230 -17.21 6.84 11.95
CA GLU A 230 -17.38 7.80 10.86
C GLU A 230 -16.26 8.87 10.86
N GLY A 231 -15.87 9.33 12.04
CA GLY A 231 -14.74 10.24 12.21
C GLY A 231 -13.41 9.61 11.83
N VAL A 232 -13.22 8.30 12.06
CA VAL A 232 -12.05 7.56 11.56
C VAL A 232 -12.04 7.51 10.03
N GLN A 233 -13.17 7.30 9.38
CA GLN A 233 -13.28 7.35 7.92
C GLN A 233 -12.95 8.73 7.36
N GLU A 234 -13.30 9.80 8.10
CA GLU A 234 -12.89 11.15 7.75
C GLU A 234 -11.38 11.33 7.88
N LEU A 235 -10.75 10.82 8.96
CA LEU A 235 -9.29 10.90 9.17
C LEU A 235 -8.50 10.26 8.02
N ILE A 236 -8.94 9.09 7.52
CA ILE A 236 -8.27 8.40 6.42
C ILE A 236 -8.24 9.24 5.15
N ARG A 237 -9.29 10.00 4.88
CA ARG A 237 -9.39 10.86 3.70
C ARG A 237 -8.57 12.14 3.83
N ARG A 238 -8.03 12.42 5.01
CA ARG A 238 -7.23 13.61 5.26
C ARG A 238 -5.75 13.36 4.95
N ASP A 239 -5.08 14.39 4.48
CA ASP A 239 -3.67 14.37 4.12
C ASP A 239 -2.73 14.00 5.29
N VAL A 240 -3.16 14.17 6.54
CA VAL A 240 -2.33 13.92 7.71
C VAL A 240 -1.84 12.47 7.77
N VAL A 241 -2.72 11.52 7.54
CA VAL A 241 -2.38 10.08 7.57
C VAL A 241 -1.40 9.75 6.45
N ARG A 242 -1.67 10.22 5.22
CA ARG A 242 -0.79 10.03 4.08
C ARG A 242 0.61 10.59 4.34
N LYS A 243 0.71 11.85 4.79
CA LYS A 243 1.98 12.52 5.10
C LYS A 243 2.79 11.81 6.19
N ILE A 244 2.11 11.23 7.20
CA ILE A 244 2.78 10.46 8.26
C ILE A 244 3.42 9.20 7.69
N LEU A 245 2.71 8.46 6.85
CA LEU A 245 3.21 7.23 6.23
C LEU A 245 4.35 7.51 5.23
N GLU A 246 4.23 8.58 4.44
CA GLU A 246 5.30 9.07 3.54
C GLU A 246 6.55 9.43 4.33
N ARG A 247 6.40 10.24 5.40
CA ARG A 247 7.52 10.65 6.25
C ARG A 247 8.20 9.48 6.95
N TYR A 248 7.45 8.46 7.35
CA TYR A 248 8.03 7.24 7.90
C TYR A 248 8.92 6.52 6.87
N SER A 249 8.46 6.40 5.63
CA SER A 249 9.26 5.82 4.54
C SER A 249 10.54 6.62 4.26
N GLU A 250 10.48 7.95 4.33
CA GLU A 250 11.66 8.81 4.19
C GLU A 250 12.66 8.60 5.33
N ILE A 251 12.22 8.61 6.59
CA ILE A 251 13.09 8.38 7.75
C ILE A 251 13.74 7.00 7.65
N ARG A 252 12.95 5.97 7.37
CA ARG A 252 13.47 4.61 7.25
C ARG A 252 14.43 4.45 6.07
N GLY A 253 14.13 5.09 4.96
CA GLY A 253 15.02 5.12 3.79
C GLY A 253 16.34 5.85 4.07
N GLU A 254 16.33 6.95 4.86
CA GLU A 254 17.55 7.64 5.29
C GLU A 254 18.42 6.76 6.19
N GLU A 255 17.83 6.08 7.17
CA GLU A 255 18.55 5.12 8.03
C GLU A 255 19.26 4.04 7.19
N ILE A 256 18.57 3.48 6.19
CA ILE A 256 19.16 2.47 5.30
C ILE A 256 20.23 3.10 4.40
N LEU A 257 20.06 4.34 3.92
CA LEU A 257 21.08 5.02 3.13
C LEU A 257 22.35 5.29 3.95
N GLU A 258 22.23 5.71 5.21
CA GLU A 258 23.37 5.89 6.10
C GLU A 258 24.10 4.57 6.35
N GLU A 259 23.37 3.49 6.61
CA GLU A 259 23.93 2.13 6.73
C GLU A 259 24.61 1.69 5.43
N TYR A 260 23.99 1.93 4.28
CA TYR A 260 24.56 1.66 2.97
C TYR A 260 25.90 2.39 2.77
N MET A 261 25.97 3.69 3.08
CA MET A 261 27.19 4.48 2.94
C MET A 261 28.28 4.01 3.90
N TYR A 262 27.91 3.62 5.13
CA TYR A 262 28.85 3.05 6.09
C TYR A 262 29.46 1.72 5.61
N ILE A 263 28.63 0.83 5.04
CA ILE A 263 29.08 -0.45 4.49
C ILE A 263 29.92 -0.22 3.23
N LEU A 264 29.50 0.69 2.33
CA LEU A 264 30.22 1.03 1.10
C LEU A 264 31.68 1.43 1.39
N ALA A 265 31.90 2.17 2.47
CA ALA A 265 33.24 2.60 2.86
C ALA A 265 34.14 1.50 3.41
N ARG A 266 33.59 0.38 3.90
CA ARG A 266 34.33 -0.69 4.62
C ARG A 266 34.30 -2.04 3.92
N ASP A 267 33.17 -2.35 3.29
CA ASP A 267 32.91 -3.64 2.64
C ASP A 267 32.05 -3.43 1.39
N PRO A 268 32.63 -2.80 0.34
CA PRO A 268 31.90 -2.41 -0.86
C PRO A 268 31.23 -3.57 -1.60
N GLU A 269 31.69 -4.81 -1.38
CA GLU A 269 31.11 -6.02 -1.98
C GLU A 269 29.76 -6.41 -1.36
N ARG A 270 29.35 -5.76 -0.25
CA ARG A 270 28.04 -5.96 0.40
C ARG A 270 26.99 -4.94 0.05
N VAL A 271 27.28 -4.03 -0.85
CA VAL A 271 26.31 -3.02 -1.29
C VAL A 271 26.30 -2.91 -2.80
N LEU A 272 25.15 -2.57 -3.35
CA LEU A 272 25.00 -2.40 -4.79
C LEU A 272 24.01 -1.27 -5.10
N SER A 273 24.27 -0.52 -6.16
CA SER A 273 23.37 0.53 -6.63
C SER A 273 23.16 0.46 -8.14
N GLY A 274 22.06 1.06 -8.58
CA GLY A 274 21.66 1.14 -9.98
C GLY A 274 20.84 -0.06 -10.44
N LEU A 275 19.86 0.25 -11.29
CA LEU A 275 18.85 -0.70 -11.74
C LEU A 275 19.44 -1.94 -12.45
N ASP A 276 20.33 -1.71 -13.42
CA ASP A 276 20.87 -2.79 -14.23
C ASP A 276 21.78 -3.74 -13.44
N ASN A 277 22.55 -3.20 -12.50
CA ASN A 277 23.39 -4.00 -11.63
C ASN A 277 22.57 -4.89 -10.71
N LEU A 278 21.54 -4.32 -10.09
CA LEU A 278 20.63 -5.07 -9.22
C LEU A 278 19.81 -6.09 -10.00
N TYR A 279 19.40 -5.75 -11.22
CA TYR A 279 18.71 -6.70 -12.09
C TYR A 279 19.58 -7.93 -12.41
N LYS A 280 20.85 -7.71 -12.80
CA LYS A 280 21.81 -8.80 -13.01
C LYS A 280 22.01 -9.62 -11.75
N LEU A 281 22.17 -8.96 -10.59
CA LEU A 281 22.33 -9.64 -9.31
C LEU A 281 21.17 -10.61 -9.04
N VAL A 282 19.92 -10.16 -9.14
CA VAL A 282 18.77 -11.00 -8.77
C VAL A 282 18.53 -12.16 -9.75
N ILE A 283 19.01 -12.05 -10.99
CA ILE A 283 18.99 -13.17 -11.96
C ILE A 283 20.01 -14.24 -11.60
N LEU A 284 21.22 -13.82 -11.21
CA LEU A 284 22.32 -14.75 -10.93
C LEU A 284 22.30 -15.29 -9.50
N MET A 285 21.86 -14.47 -8.55
CA MET A 285 21.94 -14.74 -7.12
C MET A 285 20.59 -14.42 -6.44
N PRO A 286 19.59 -15.30 -6.54
CA PRO A 286 18.29 -15.11 -5.89
C PRO A 286 18.43 -14.94 -4.38
N ASN A 287 17.61 -14.04 -3.81
CA ASN A 287 17.53 -13.76 -2.36
C ASN A 287 18.79 -13.10 -1.74
N ALA A 288 19.69 -12.54 -2.55
CA ALA A 288 20.87 -11.86 -2.07
C ALA A 288 20.60 -10.54 -1.34
N ILE A 289 19.46 -9.89 -1.60
CA ILE A 289 19.13 -8.58 -1.08
C ILE A 289 18.56 -8.71 0.34
N GLU A 290 19.18 -7.97 1.28
CA GLU A 290 18.73 -7.83 2.67
C GLU A 290 17.82 -6.62 2.85
N LYS A 291 18.22 -5.46 2.30
CA LYS A 291 17.47 -4.21 2.31
C LYS A 291 17.52 -3.56 0.93
N LEU A 292 16.38 -3.06 0.48
CA LEU A 292 16.21 -2.38 -0.80
C LEU A 292 15.51 -1.05 -0.58
N VAL A 293 16.11 0.03 -1.07
CA VAL A 293 15.47 1.35 -1.13
C VAL A 293 15.43 1.81 -2.56
N LEU A 294 14.26 2.26 -3.02
CA LEU A 294 14.07 2.74 -4.39
C LEU A 294 13.11 3.94 -4.46
N ILE A 295 13.22 4.70 -5.53
CA ILE A 295 12.32 5.82 -5.84
C ILE A 295 11.06 5.32 -6.55
N ASP A 296 9.92 5.95 -6.25
CA ASP A 296 8.62 5.57 -6.81
C ASP A 296 8.48 5.81 -8.31
N SER A 297 9.32 6.69 -8.91
CA SER A 297 9.30 6.97 -10.34
C SER A 297 9.59 5.75 -11.22
N PHE A 298 10.29 4.72 -10.71
CA PHE A 298 10.46 3.45 -11.43
C PHE A 298 9.14 2.73 -11.72
N MET A 299 8.11 2.95 -10.90
CA MET A 299 6.78 2.36 -11.11
C MET A 299 6.02 3.02 -12.27
N ARG A 300 6.46 4.23 -12.65
CA ARG A 300 5.87 5.04 -13.75
C ARG A 300 6.73 5.03 -15.02
N ALA A 301 7.90 4.39 -14.98
CA ALA A 301 8.83 4.32 -16.09
C ALA A 301 8.31 3.47 -17.26
N ASP A 302 9.10 3.40 -18.32
CA ASP A 302 8.84 2.51 -19.46
C ASP A 302 8.73 1.03 -19.02
N LYS A 303 8.24 0.19 -19.93
CA LYS A 303 8.00 -1.22 -19.66
C LYS A 303 9.26 -1.97 -19.22
N GLU A 304 10.39 -1.75 -19.90
CA GLU A 304 11.62 -2.48 -19.61
C GLU A 304 12.11 -2.17 -18.18
N THR A 305 12.12 -0.90 -17.82
CA THR A 305 12.49 -0.43 -16.47
C THR A 305 11.56 -1.02 -15.41
N ARG A 306 10.25 -1.01 -15.65
CA ARG A 306 9.29 -1.62 -14.72
C ARG A 306 9.47 -3.12 -14.56
N ASP A 307 9.69 -3.85 -15.62
CA ASP A 307 9.92 -5.30 -15.57
C ASP A 307 11.18 -5.64 -14.76
N LYS A 308 12.25 -4.86 -14.92
CA LYS A 308 13.47 -5.01 -14.14
C LYS A 308 13.23 -4.74 -12.66
N ILE A 309 12.61 -3.62 -12.33
CA ILE A 309 12.38 -3.25 -10.92
C ILE A 309 11.40 -4.20 -10.24
N THR A 310 10.37 -4.67 -10.95
CA THR A 310 9.42 -5.67 -10.45
C THR A 310 10.15 -6.96 -10.06
N LYS A 311 11.06 -7.47 -10.90
CA LYS A 311 11.86 -8.66 -10.56
C LYS A 311 12.77 -8.44 -9.36
N ILE A 312 13.38 -7.26 -9.23
CA ILE A 312 14.21 -6.91 -8.06
C ILE A 312 13.36 -6.89 -6.80
N ILE A 313 12.21 -6.24 -6.84
CA ILE A 313 11.26 -6.19 -5.74
C ILE A 313 10.83 -7.61 -5.35
N LEU A 314 10.32 -8.40 -6.30
CA LEU A 314 9.88 -9.77 -6.08
C LEU A 314 10.97 -10.61 -5.42
N ASN A 315 12.20 -10.52 -5.93
CA ASN A 315 13.34 -11.25 -5.38
C ASN A 315 13.66 -10.83 -3.93
N THR A 316 13.68 -9.52 -3.65
CA THR A 316 13.88 -8.98 -2.31
C THR A 316 12.85 -9.55 -1.34
N LEU A 317 11.58 -9.53 -1.73
CA LEU A 317 10.47 -9.94 -0.91
C LEU A 317 10.42 -11.44 -0.68
N THR A 318 10.67 -12.24 -1.73
CA THR A 318 10.77 -13.70 -1.62
C THR A 318 11.93 -14.09 -0.68
N GLY A 319 13.03 -13.35 -0.73
CA GLY A 319 14.16 -13.50 0.18
C GLY A 319 13.94 -12.98 1.59
N ARG A 320 12.76 -12.44 1.96
CA ARG A 320 12.49 -11.78 3.24
C ARG A 320 13.34 -10.53 3.49
N GLY A 321 13.74 -9.83 2.40
CA GLY A 321 14.41 -8.55 2.49
C GLY A 321 13.43 -7.43 2.86
N GLU A 322 13.96 -6.37 3.43
CA GLU A 322 13.21 -5.14 3.70
C GLU A 322 13.12 -4.31 2.43
N LEU A 323 11.94 -3.78 2.12
CA LEU A 323 11.68 -2.90 1.00
C LEU A 323 11.18 -1.54 1.50
N VAL A 324 11.83 -0.47 1.07
CA VAL A 324 11.38 0.91 1.28
C VAL A 324 11.25 1.62 -0.07
N ILE A 325 10.08 2.20 -0.31
CA ILE A 325 9.83 3.03 -1.48
C ILE A 325 9.66 4.46 -1.00
N VAL A 326 10.42 5.38 -1.60
CA VAL A 326 10.37 6.81 -1.28
C VAL A 326 9.91 7.62 -2.47
N SER A 327 9.34 8.79 -2.20
CA SER A 327 8.93 9.70 -3.26
C SER A 327 10.15 10.22 -4.00
N ASP A 328 10.09 10.22 -5.33
CA ASP A 328 11.10 10.82 -6.20
C ASP A 328 11.25 12.34 -6.00
N GLU A 329 10.18 13.00 -5.56
CA GLU A 329 10.15 14.44 -5.28
C GLU A 329 10.71 14.80 -3.89
N SER A 330 11.06 13.80 -3.07
CA SER A 330 11.59 14.03 -1.73
C SER A 330 13.09 14.32 -1.74
N PHE A 331 13.59 14.87 -0.62
CA PHE A 331 15.03 15.11 -0.44
C PHE A 331 15.84 13.81 -0.50
N LEU A 332 15.31 12.73 0.05
CA LEU A 332 15.93 11.41 -0.05
C LEU A 332 15.87 10.87 -1.49
N GLY A 333 14.77 11.10 -2.20
CA GLY A 333 14.64 10.78 -3.62
C GLY A 333 15.73 11.40 -4.48
N ASP A 334 16.05 12.69 -4.24
CA ASP A 334 17.17 13.37 -4.90
C ASP A 334 18.52 12.72 -4.63
N LYS A 335 18.79 12.31 -3.39
CA LYS A 335 20.02 11.57 -3.03
C LYS A 335 20.09 10.23 -3.75
N LEU A 336 18.99 9.46 -3.73
CA LEU A 336 18.92 8.15 -4.39
C LEU A 336 19.07 8.25 -5.91
N ARG A 337 18.50 9.28 -6.54
CA ARG A 337 18.64 9.51 -7.99
C ARG A 337 20.10 9.61 -8.42
N ARG A 338 20.94 10.26 -7.61
CA ARG A 338 22.39 10.35 -7.85
C ARG A 338 23.10 8.98 -7.72
N LEU A 339 22.52 8.03 -7.03
CA LEU A 339 22.99 6.66 -6.88
C LEU A 339 22.32 5.69 -7.87
N GLY A 340 21.61 6.21 -8.88
CA GLY A 340 20.89 5.41 -9.89
C GLY A 340 19.47 5.04 -9.49
N GLY A 341 18.88 5.74 -8.51
CA GLY A 341 17.47 5.64 -8.10
C GLY A 341 17.13 4.43 -7.21
N VAL A 342 18.05 3.48 -7.08
CA VAL A 342 17.87 2.27 -6.28
C VAL A 342 19.19 1.83 -5.66
N ILE A 343 19.15 1.46 -4.38
CA ILE A 343 20.27 0.93 -3.61
C ILE A 343 19.86 -0.34 -2.86
N ALA A 344 20.82 -1.23 -2.66
CA ALA A 344 20.61 -2.45 -1.88
C ALA A 344 21.79 -2.75 -0.95
N ILE A 345 21.46 -3.24 0.24
CA ILE A 345 22.39 -3.90 1.15
C ILE A 345 22.21 -5.41 0.96
N LEU A 346 23.32 -6.10 0.79
CA LEU A 346 23.33 -7.53 0.48
C LEU A 346 23.60 -8.35 1.73
N ARG A 347 23.06 -9.57 1.78
CA ARG A 347 23.24 -10.53 2.90
C ARG A 347 24.66 -11.04 2.99
N TYR A 348 25.36 -11.10 1.87
CA TYR A 348 26.73 -11.60 1.73
C TYR A 348 27.49 -10.79 0.67
N ARG A 349 28.78 -10.95 0.64
CA ARG A 349 29.66 -10.31 -0.34
C ARG A 349 29.42 -10.88 -1.72
N VAL A 350 29.37 -9.99 -2.72
CA VAL A 350 29.21 -10.35 -4.13
C VAL A 350 30.35 -9.74 -4.92
N ASP A 351 31.12 -10.57 -5.59
CA ASP A 351 32.11 -10.10 -6.55
C ASP A 351 31.39 -9.52 -7.78
N LEU A 352 31.41 -8.20 -7.90
CA LEU A 352 30.77 -7.46 -8.99
C LEU A 352 31.38 -7.80 -10.36
N SER A 353 32.62 -8.26 -10.39
CA SER A 353 33.27 -8.70 -11.66
C SER A 353 32.59 -9.96 -12.21
N SER A 354 31.99 -10.77 -11.35
CA SER A 354 31.21 -11.97 -11.74
C SER A 354 29.85 -11.65 -12.34
N LEU A 355 29.36 -10.41 -12.18
CA LEU A 355 28.07 -9.95 -12.74
C LEU A 355 28.16 -9.51 -14.21
N VAL A 356 29.32 -9.62 -14.83
CA VAL A 356 29.48 -9.39 -16.27
C VAL A 356 28.89 -10.60 -16.98
N LEU A 357 27.61 -10.50 -17.38
CA LEU A 357 27.03 -11.42 -18.34
C LEU A 357 27.79 -11.29 -19.66
N LYS A 358 28.42 -12.38 -20.09
CA LYS A 358 29.00 -12.49 -21.44
C LYS A 358 27.95 -12.40 -22.51
#